data_46c5e17d858ad70c13d9f703623bba2d
#
_entry.id   46c5e17d858ad70c13d9f703623bba2d
#
_cell.length_a   1.000
_cell.length_b   1.000
_cell.length_c   1.000
_cell.angle_alpha   90.00
_cell.angle_beta   90.00
_cell.angle_gamma   90.00
#
_symmetry.space_group_name_H-M   'P 1'
#
loop_
_entity.id
_entity.type
_entity.pdbx_description
1 polymer ?
#
loop_
_entity_poly.entity_id
_entity_poly.type
_entity_poly.pdbx_seq_one_letter_code
_entity_poly.pdbx_strand_id
1 'polypeptide(L)'
;MLVDVYLAVASKRDERRYDTRPIDEETVTRILDAGRLSGSSRNAQAWEFVVVEDREALARTVYAPENIRTAALAVAIVAERAFDAGRVAQNMMLTAWNDGVVSCPNGIRDEEAAERIVGAKPAIVISFGYPAKPRDPLQRTPQEWSARAKRKPLDEVVRRT
;
A
#
# COMPACT_ATOMS: atom_id res chain seq x y z
N MET A 1 8.00 16.59 0.49
CA MET A 1 9.46 16.39 0.22
C MET A 1 9.56 15.44 -0.96
N LEU A 2 10.35 15.77 -1.98
CA LEU A 2 10.52 14.86 -3.12
C LEU A 2 11.62 13.85 -2.80
N VAL A 3 11.24 12.60 -2.65
CA VAL A 3 12.17 11.47 -2.50
C VAL A 3 12.40 10.88 -3.89
N ASP A 4 13.66 10.61 -4.27
CA ASP A 4 13.90 9.94 -5.54
C ASP A 4 13.32 8.51 -5.51
N VAL A 5 12.95 7.99 -6.68
CA VAL A 5 12.23 6.71 -6.81
C VAL A 5 13.02 5.55 -6.19
N TYR A 6 14.34 5.53 -6.38
CA TYR A 6 15.16 4.43 -5.86
C TYR A 6 15.23 4.46 -4.33
N LEU A 7 15.39 5.65 -3.75
CA LEU A 7 15.35 5.82 -2.30
C LEU A 7 13.96 5.49 -1.73
N ALA A 8 12.88 5.88 -2.42
CA ALA A 8 11.53 5.53 -2.01
C ALA A 8 11.34 4.00 -1.95
N VAL A 9 11.77 3.27 -2.97
CA VAL A 9 11.72 1.79 -3.00
C VAL A 9 12.57 1.19 -1.87
N ALA A 10 13.78 1.72 -1.65
CA ALA A 10 14.69 1.20 -0.64
C ALA A 10 14.21 1.47 0.79
N SER A 11 13.60 2.63 1.04
CA SER A 11 13.23 3.12 2.39
C SER A 11 11.82 2.74 2.83
N LYS A 12 10.84 2.63 1.91
CA LYS A 12 9.45 2.30 2.23
C LYS A 12 9.36 0.98 3.00
N ARG A 13 8.59 1.00 4.08
CA ARG A 13 8.27 -0.18 4.90
C ARG A 13 6.78 -0.26 5.14
N ASP A 14 6.28 -1.46 5.35
CA ASP A 14 4.94 -1.67 5.84
C ASP A 14 4.88 -1.22 7.30
N GLU A 15 4.05 -0.23 7.54
CA GLU A 15 3.84 0.35 8.86
C GLU A 15 2.39 0.11 9.29
N ARG A 16 2.21 -0.34 10.53
CA ARG A 16 0.93 -0.79 11.07
C ARG A 16 0.47 0.05 12.25
N ARG A 17 1.19 1.12 12.57
CA ARG A 17 0.86 2.03 13.68
C ARG A 17 0.71 3.43 13.14
N TYR A 18 -0.52 3.89 13.18
CA TYR A 18 -0.90 5.20 12.67
C TYR A 18 -1.17 6.16 13.83
N ASP A 19 -0.98 7.44 13.60
CA ASP A 19 -1.55 8.48 14.44
C ASP A 19 -3.02 8.75 14.04
N THR A 20 -3.69 9.62 14.79
CA THR A 20 -5.12 9.90 14.57
C THR A 20 -5.39 11.01 13.56
N ARG A 21 -4.37 11.56 12.90
CA ARG A 21 -4.56 12.59 11.88
C ARG A 21 -5.30 12.06 10.68
N PRO A 22 -6.31 12.77 10.18
CA PRO A 22 -6.89 12.47 8.88
C PRO A 22 -5.87 12.75 7.78
N ILE A 23 -5.97 11.99 6.68
CA ILE A 23 -5.26 12.32 5.44
C ILE A 23 -6.14 13.31 4.68
N ASP A 24 -5.55 14.40 4.19
CA ASP A 24 -6.28 15.39 3.41
C ASP A 24 -6.71 14.84 2.03
N GLU A 25 -7.77 15.42 1.48
CA GLU A 25 -8.37 14.96 0.21
C GLU A 25 -7.43 15.05 -0.98
N GLU A 26 -6.52 16.02 -1.00
CA GLU A 26 -5.53 16.14 -2.08
C GLU A 26 -4.57 14.95 -2.04
N THR A 27 -4.07 14.61 -0.86
CA THR A 27 -3.19 13.45 -0.65
C THR A 27 -3.93 12.13 -0.96
N VAL A 28 -5.19 11.97 -0.53
CA VAL A 28 -6.02 10.80 -0.88
C VAL A 28 -6.17 10.69 -2.40
N THR A 29 -6.52 11.78 -3.06
CA THR A 29 -6.67 11.82 -4.52
C THR A 29 -5.37 11.43 -5.23
N ARG A 30 -4.22 11.92 -4.78
CA ARG A 30 -2.91 11.55 -5.36
C ARG A 30 -2.58 10.08 -5.19
N ILE A 31 -2.90 9.50 -4.03
CA ILE A 31 -2.70 8.07 -3.78
C ILE A 31 -3.55 7.23 -4.74
N LEU A 32 -4.83 7.56 -4.88
CA LEU A 32 -5.74 6.84 -5.78
C LEU A 32 -5.34 7.03 -7.25
N ASP A 33 -4.96 8.24 -7.64
CA ASP A 33 -4.49 8.55 -8.99
C ASP A 33 -3.22 7.81 -9.37
N ALA A 34 -2.28 7.63 -8.44
CA ALA A 34 -1.10 6.82 -8.66
C ALA A 34 -1.45 5.36 -8.97
N GLY A 35 -2.49 4.82 -8.35
CA GLY A 35 -3.05 3.52 -8.72
C GLY A 35 -3.60 3.52 -10.14
N ARG A 36 -4.44 4.51 -10.46
CA ARG A 36 -5.07 4.69 -11.80
C ARG A 36 -4.02 4.79 -12.91
N LEU A 37 -2.91 5.47 -12.66
CA LEU A 37 -1.81 5.66 -13.62
C LEU A 37 -0.94 4.40 -13.84
N SER A 38 -1.23 3.30 -13.15
CA SER A 38 -0.50 2.05 -13.34
C SER A 38 -0.71 1.48 -14.74
N GLY A 39 0.33 0.89 -15.30
CA GLY A 39 0.22 0.23 -16.59
C GLY A 39 -0.47 -1.14 -16.47
N SER A 40 -1.17 -1.57 -17.51
CA SER A 40 -1.75 -2.91 -17.65
C SER A 40 -1.55 -3.45 -19.06
N SER A 41 -1.65 -4.77 -19.21
CA SER A 41 -1.57 -5.40 -20.52
C SER A 41 -2.66 -4.85 -21.45
N ARG A 42 -2.28 -4.44 -22.65
CA ARG A 42 -3.17 -3.83 -23.65
C ARG A 42 -3.95 -2.61 -23.13
N ASN A 43 -3.45 -1.96 -22.08
CA ASN A 43 -4.12 -0.86 -21.39
C ASN A 43 -5.55 -1.24 -20.91
N ALA A 44 -5.74 -2.48 -20.48
CA ALA A 44 -7.05 -3.01 -20.08
C ALA A 44 -7.63 -2.30 -18.86
N GLN A 45 -6.77 -1.82 -17.94
CA GLN A 45 -7.17 -1.07 -16.73
C GLN A 45 -8.30 -1.76 -15.93
N ALA A 46 -8.25 -3.11 -15.87
CA ALA A 46 -9.24 -3.96 -15.23
C ALA A 46 -9.06 -3.97 -13.70
N TRP A 47 -9.23 -2.81 -13.10
CA TRP A 47 -9.21 -2.60 -11.64
C TRP A 47 -10.25 -1.57 -11.22
N GLU A 48 -10.64 -1.69 -9.95
CA GLU A 48 -11.46 -0.73 -9.24
C GLU A 48 -10.86 -0.50 -7.86
N PHE A 49 -10.96 0.72 -7.35
CA PHE A 49 -10.52 1.09 -6.01
C PHE A 49 -11.73 1.48 -5.17
N VAL A 50 -12.00 0.71 -4.13
CA VAL A 50 -13.11 0.98 -3.23
C VAL A 50 -12.56 1.56 -1.94
N VAL A 51 -12.85 2.83 -1.67
CA VAL A 51 -12.60 3.44 -0.37
C VAL A 51 -13.66 2.94 0.59
N VAL A 52 -13.25 2.16 1.59
CA VAL A 52 -14.18 1.53 2.52
C VAL A 52 -14.34 2.40 3.77
N GLU A 53 -15.54 2.95 3.95
CA GLU A 53 -15.86 3.81 5.09
C GLU A 53 -16.12 2.99 6.36
N ASP A 54 -16.85 1.86 6.28
CA ASP A 54 -17.04 0.95 7.40
C ASP A 54 -15.80 0.11 7.67
N ARG A 55 -14.80 0.77 8.27
CA ARG A 55 -13.54 0.13 8.64
C ARG A 55 -13.69 -0.95 9.69
N GLU A 56 -14.71 -0.87 10.56
CA GLU A 56 -14.95 -1.89 11.57
C GLU A 56 -15.45 -3.20 10.95
N ALA A 57 -16.37 -3.12 9.99
CA ALA A 57 -16.80 -4.29 9.23
C ALA A 57 -15.64 -4.89 8.43
N LEU A 58 -14.88 -4.07 7.70
CA LEU A 58 -13.73 -4.51 6.91
C LEU A 58 -12.63 -5.14 7.77
N ALA A 59 -12.36 -4.59 8.96
CA ALA A 59 -11.34 -5.09 9.88
C ALA A 59 -11.55 -6.55 10.26
N ARG A 60 -12.83 -6.99 10.38
CA ARG A 60 -13.16 -8.38 10.72
C ARG A 60 -12.81 -9.37 9.62
N THR A 61 -12.58 -8.90 8.40
CA THR A 61 -12.30 -9.76 7.24
C THR A 61 -10.81 -9.99 6.99
N VAL A 62 -9.92 -9.27 7.68
CA VAL A 62 -8.46 -9.35 7.48
C VAL A 62 -7.75 -10.07 8.62
N TYR A 63 -6.52 -10.54 8.37
CA TYR A 63 -5.71 -11.21 9.40
C TYR A 63 -5.26 -10.29 10.53
N ALA A 64 -5.11 -8.99 10.28
CA ALA A 64 -4.64 -8.01 11.26
C ALA A 64 -5.64 -6.84 11.40
N PRO A 65 -6.76 -7.03 12.12
CA PRO A 65 -7.87 -6.07 12.22
C PRO A 65 -7.45 -4.65 12.62
N GLU A 66 -6.50 -4.53 13.54
CA GLU A 66 -6.06 -3.24 14.06
C GLU A 66 -5.41 -2.34 12.98
N ASN A 67 -4.82 -2.94 11.95
CA ASN A 67 -4.28 -2.17 10.83
C ASN A 67 -5.37 -1.38 10.09
N ILE A 68 -6.60 -1.92 10.04
CA ILE A 68 -7.74 -1.28 9.39
C ILE A 68 -8.45 -0.33 10.35
N ARG A 69 -8.68 -0.75 11.60
CA ARG A 69 -9.38 0.07 12.60
C ARG A 69 -8.70 1.40 12.86
N THR A 70 -7.37 1.39 12.94
CA THR A 70 -6.56 2.58 13.26
C THR A 70 -6.16 3.40 12.03
N ALA A 71 -6.42 2.89 10.82
CA ALA A 71 -6.08 3.60 9.59
C ALA A 71 -6.93 4.86 9.39
N ALA A 72 -6.34 5.89 8.81
CA ALA A 72 -7.08 7.07 8.36
C ALA A 72 -7.83 6.79 7.04
N LEU A 73 -7.28 5.90 6.20
CA LEU A 73 -7.88 5.50 4.92
C LEU A 73 -7.69 3.99 4.72
N ALA A 74 -8.73 3.30 4.25
CA ALA A 74 -8.68 1.91 3.80
C ALA A 74 -9.16 1.81 2.36
N VAL A 75 -8.34 1.23 1.49
CA VAL A 75 -8.65 1.05 0.07
C VAL A 75 -8.61 -0.44 -0.27
N ALA A 76 -9.71 -0.97 -0.74
CA ALA A 76 -9.77 -2.30 -1.35
C ALA A 76 -9.46 -2.18 -2.84
N ILE A 77 -8.52 -2.99 -3.33
CA ILE A 77 -8.19 -3.10 -4.74
C ILE A 77 -8.88 -4.33 -5.30
N VAL A 78 -9.84 -4.11 -6.18
CA VAL A 78 -10.46 -5.14 -7.00
C VAL A 78 -9.70 -5.19 -8.32
N ALA A 79 -9.18 -6.35 -8.72
CA ALA A 79 -8.47 -6.51 -9.97
C ALA A 79 -8.50 -7.97 -10.43
N GLU A 80 -8.68 -8.20 -11.72
CA GLU A 80 -8.73 -9.54 -12.31
C GLU A 80 -7.38 -10.28 -12.24
N ARG A 81 -6.26 -9.53 -12.28
CA ARG A 81 -4.91 -10.08 -12.32
C ARG A 81 -4.11 -9.67 -11.11
N ALA A 82 -3.55 -10.65 -10.41
CA ALA A 82 -2.68 -10.41 -9.25
C ALA A 82 -1.46 -9.53 -9.58
N PHE A 83 -0.90 -9.66 -10.81
CA PHE A 83 0.21 -8.82 -11.24
C PHE A 83 -0.18 -7.34 -11.35
N ASP A 84 -1.34 -7.05 -11.90
CA ASP A 84 -1.84 -5.67 -12.03
C ASP A 84 -2.22 -5.11 -10.64
N ALA A 85 -2.86 -5.92 -9.79
CA ALA A 85 -3.14 -5.54 -8.40
C ALA A 85 -1.85 -5.15 -7.64
N GLY A 86 -0.78 -5.93 -7.80
CA GLY A 86 0.51 -5.65 -7.17
C GLY A 86 1.15 -4.35 -7.66
N ARG A 87 1.08 -4.06 -8.97
CA ARG A 87 1.57 -2.80 -9.54
C ARG A 87 0.81 -1.59 -9.00
N VAL A 88 -0.51 -1.67 -9.02
CA VAL A 88 -1.40 -0.64 -8.47
C VAL A 88 -1.11 -0.39 -7.00
N ALA A 89 -1.09 -1.45 -6.20
CA ALA A 89 -0.81 -1.38 -4.77
C ALA A 89 0.54 -0.71 -4.49
N GLN A 90 1.59 -1.11 -5.20
CA GLN A 90 2.93 -0.56 -5.01
C GLN A 90 3.01 0.93 -5.37
N ASN A 91 2.38 1.35 -6.47
CA ASN A 91 2.34 2.75 -6.87
C ASN A 91 1.62 3.62 -5.83
N MET A 92 0.45 3.17 -5.35
CA MET A 92 -0.27 3.85 -4.26
C MET A 92 0.60 3.99 -3.00
N MET A 93 1.25 2.91 -2.58
CA MET A 93 2.06 2.89 -1.37
C MET A 93 3.34 3.75 -1.47
N LEU A 94 3.97 3.83 -2.65
CA LEU A 94 5.14 4.68 -2.87
C LEU A 94 4.74 6.15 -2.92
N THR A 95 3.61 6.49 -3.54
CA THR A 95 3.08 7.86 -3.57
C THR A 95 2.72 8.32 -2.16
N ALA A 96 2.02 7.50 -1.38
CA ALA A 96 1.74 7.78 0.01
C ALA A 96 3.03 8.03 0.82
N TRP A 97 4.05 7.17 0.63
CA TRP A 97 5.34 7.31 1.30
C TRP A 97 6.03 8.64 1.00
N ASN A 98 5.98 9.09 -0.26
CA ASN A 98 6.52 10.38 -0.66
C ASN A 98 5.81 11.56 0.02
N ASP A 99 4.54 11.42 0.33
CA ASP A 99 3.71 12.44 0.97
C ASP A 99 3.69 12.29 2.52
N GLY A 100 4.59 11.45 3.07
CA GLY A 100 4.71 11.24 4.51
C GLY A 100 3.63 10.33 5.11
N VAL A 101 2.81 9.72 4.28
CA VAL A 101 1.79 8.74 4.66
C VAL A 101 2.39 7.34 4.58
N VAL A 102 2.23 6.55 5.64
CA VAL A 102 2.66 5.15 5.67
C VAL A 102 1.50 4.23 5.36
N SER A 103 1.82 3.00 4.97
CA SER A 103 0.82 2.05 4.50
C SER A 103 1.18 0.61 4.84
N CYS A 104 0.16 -0.25 4.86
CA CYS A 104 0.31 -1.69 5.01
C CYS A 104 -0.68 -2.43 4.10
N PRO A 105 -0.22 -3.38 3.25
CA PRO A 105 -1.11 -4.33 2.61
C PRO A 105 -1.62 -5.34 3.64
N ASN A 106 -2.92 -5.64 3.60
CA ASN A 106 -3.59 -6.52 4.53
C ASN A 106 -4.17 -7.73 3.80
N GLY A 107 -3.70 -8.92 4.19
CA GLY A 107 -4.25 -10.17 3.69
C GLY A 107 -5.68 -10.40 4.17
N ILE A 108 -6.52 -10.88 3.28
CA ILE A 108 -7.93 -11.16 3.54
C ILE A 108 -8.05 -12.57 4.12
N ARG A 109 -8.72 -12.70 5.24
CA ARG A 109 -9.00 -13.97 5.93
C ARG A 109 -10.37 -14.54 5.55
N ASP A 110 -11.35 -13.65 5.43
CA ASP A 110 -12.73 -13.99 5.08
C ASP A 110 -13.08 -13.30 3.76
N GLU A 111 -12.85 -14.02 2.65
CA GLU A 111 -13.04 -13.49 1.29
C GLU A 111 -14.53 -13.19 1.02
N GLU A 112 -15.44 -14.04 1.48
CA GLU A 112 -16.87 -13.86 1.24
C GLU A 112 -17.41 -12.62 1.98
N ALA A 113 -17.01 -12.44 3.25
CA ALA A 113 -17.40 -11.25 4.00
C ALA A 113 -16.79 -9.97 3.40
N ALA A 114 -15.52 -10.03 2.96
CA ALA A 114 -14.86 -8.90 2.30
C ALA A 114 -15.58 -8.52 0.98
N GLU A 115 -15.96 -9.51 0.18
CA GLU A 115 -16.70 -9.30 -1.07
C GLU A 115 -18.06 -8.64 -0.81
N ARG A 116 -18.80 -9.08 0.22
CA ARG A 116 -20.09 -8.44 0.60
C ARG A 116 -19.92 -6.98 1.01
N ILE A 117 -18.83 -6.64 1.70
CA ILE A 117 -18.57 -5.27 2.18
C ILE A 117 -18.10 -4.37 1.03
N VAL A 118 -17.20 -4.88 0.18
CA VAL A 118 -16.60 -4.13 -0.93
C VAL A 118 -17.54 -4.06 -2.15
N GLY A 119 -18.44 -5.02 -2.30
CA GLY A 119 -19.33 -5.16 -3.47
C GLY A 119 -18.72 -5.95 -4.62
N ALA A 120 -17.45 -6.34 -4.50
CA ALA A 120 -16.72 -7.20 -5.44
C ALA A 120 -15.56 -7.89 -4.71
N LYS A 121 -15.01 -8.98 -5.26
CA LYS A 121 -13.91 -9.72 -4.65
C LYS A 121 -12.61 -8.90 -4.66
N PRO A 122 -12.14 -8.41 -3.51
CA PRO A 122 -10.89 -7.64 -3.47
C PRO A 122 -9.66 -8.56 -3.57
N ALA A 123 -8.67 -8.15 -4.34
CA ALA A 123 -7.38 -8.82 -4.42
C ALA A 123 -6.53 -8.54 -3.17
N ILE A 124 -6.61 -7.32 -2.63
CA ILE A 124 -5.90 -6.87 -1.44
C ILE A 124 -6.60 -5.64 -0.84
N VAL A 125 -6.42 -5.44 0.45
CA VAL A 125 -6.81 -4.20 1.14
C VAL A 125 -5.56 -3.49 1.62
N ILE A 126 -5.45 -2.18 1.37
CA ILE A 126 -4.35 -1.36 1.85
C ILE A 126 -4.87 -0.37 2.88
N SER A 127 -4.23 -0.35 4.05
CA SER A 127 -4.44 0.66 5.07
C SER A 127 -3.40 1.77 4.96
N PHE A 128 -3.82 3.02 5.13
CA PHE A 128 -2.98 4.21 5.09
C PHE A 128 -3.23 5.09 6.31
N GLY A 129 -2.21 5.83 6.73
CA GLY A 129 -2.28 6.80 7.80
C GLY A 129 -0.94 7.49 8.00
N TYR A 130 -0.91 8.56 8.78
CA TYR A 130 0.36 9.13 9.20
C TYR A 130 1.01 8.23 10.25
N PRO A 131 2.35 8.09 10.24
CA PRO A 131 3.04 7.19 11.16
C PRO A 131 2.97 7.69 12.60
N ALA A 132 2.70 6.79 13.55
CA ALA A 132 2.72 7.11 14.98
C ALA A 132 4.12 7.57 15.50
N LYS A 133 5.16 7.23 14.75
CA LYS A 133 6.54 7.71 14.97
C LYS A 133 7.06 8.31 13.67
N PRO A 134 7.65 9.53 13.72
CA PRO A 134 8.18 10.17 12.52
C PRO A 134 9.08 9.25 11.70
N ARG A 135 8.92 9.29 10.39
CA ARG A 135 9.73 8.56 9.40
C ARG A 135 10.40 9.58 8.49
N ASP A 136 11.69 9.41 8.31
CA ASP A 136 12.46 10.23 7.39
C ASP A 136 13.28 9.31 6.47
N PRO A 137 12.90 9.19 5.19
CA PRO A 137 13.63 8.38 4.23
C PRO A 137 15.05 8.88 3.97
N LEU A 138 15.32 10.18 4.20
CA LEU A 138 16.65 10.78 3.96
C LEU A 138 17.67 10.47 5.06
N GLN A 139 17.27 9.86 6.18
CA GLN A 139 18.18 9.50 7.27
C GLN A 139 19.24 8.47 6.87
N ARG A 140 19.05 7.75 5.76
CA ARG A 140 19.96 6.69 5.31
C ARG A 140 20.03 6.62 3.79
N THR A 141 21.16 6.14 3.32
CA THR A 141 21.33 5.77 1.91
C THR A 141 20.48 4.53 1.54
N PRO A 142 20.20 4.28 0.26
CA PRO A 142 19.51 3.07 -0.18
C PRO A 142 20.19 1.78 0.31
N GLN A 143 21.52 1.73 0.35
CA GLN A 143 22.30 0.59 0.81
C GLN A 143 22.07 0.33 2.30
N GLU A 144 22.10 1.37 3.13
CA GLU A 144 21.84 1.26 4.58
C GLU A 144 20.39 0.84 4.85
N TRP A 145 19.42 1.35 4.06
CA TRP A 145 18.02 0.90 4.15
C TRP A 145 17.88 -0.58 3.78
N SER A 146 18.58 -1.04 2.74
CA SER A 146 18.59 -2.45 2.31
C SER A 146 19.15 -3.34 3.40
N ALA A 147 20.30 -2.98 3.96
CA ALA A 147 20.95 -3.73 5.05
C ALA A 147 20.05 -3.82 6.29
N ARG A 148 19.43 -2.69 6.70
CA ARG A 148 18.50 -2.66 7.84
C ARG A 148 17.27 -3.56 7.61
N ALA A 149 16.80 -3.68 6.37
CA ALA A 149 15.69 -4.55 5.98
C ALA A 149 16.10 -6.01 5.80
N LYS A 150 17.40 -6.33 5.98
CA LYS A 150 17.95 -7.68 5.76
C LYS A 150 17.55 -8.23 4.37
N ARG A 151 17.64 -7.39 3.34
CA ARG A 151 17.37 -7.83 1.97
C ARG A 151 18.48 -8.77 1.52
N LYS A 152 18.13 -9.79 0.75
CA LYS A 152 19.08 -10.68 0.11
C LYS A 152 20.05 -9.90 -0.77
N PRO A 153 21.33 -10.29 -0.83
CA PRO A 153 22.25 -9.76 -1.82
C PRO A 153 21.74 -9.96 -3.25
N LEU A 154 22.19 -9.10 -4.16
CA LEU A 154 21.69 -9.11 -5.53
C LEU A 154 22.04 -10.41 -6.27
N ASP A 155 23.22 -10.97 -6.02
CA ASP A 155 23.71 -12.22 -6.61
C ASP A 155 22.92 -13.46 -6.17
N GLU A 156 22.25 -13.42 -5.02
CA GLU A 156 21.33 -14.49 -4.61
C GLU A 156 20.00 -14.48 -5.37
N VAL A 157 19.61 -13.37 -5.98
CA VAL A 157 18.30 -13.20 -6.63
C VAL A 157 18.40 -12.96 -8.14
N VAL A 158 19.61 -12.80 -8.67
CA VAL A 158 19.88 -12.62 -10.11
C VAL A 158 20.69 -13.79 -10.64
N ARG A 159 20.16 -14.49 -11.64
CA ARG A 159 20.87 -15.52 -12.39
C ARG A 159 21.01 -15.05 -13.86
N ARG A 160 22.21 -15.16 -14.38
CA ARG A 160 22.49 -14.95 -15.83
C ARG A 160 22.59 -16.32 -16.51
N THR A 161 21.95 -16.48 -17.63
CA THR A 161 21.98 -17.69 -18.48
C THR A 161 22.57 -17.35 -19.83
#